data_b090e3995dd272931417e911f0888e1b
#
_entry.id   b090e3995dd272931417e911f0888e1b
#
_cell.length_a   1.000
_cell.length_b   1.000
_cell.length_c   1.000
_cell.angle_alpha   90.00
_cell.angle_beta   90.00
_cell.angle_gamma   90.00
#
_symmetry.space_group_name_H-M   'P 1'
#
loop_
_entity.id
_entity.type
_entity.pdbx_description
1 polymer ?
#
loop_
_entity_poly.entity_id
_entity_poly.type
_entity_poly.pdbx_seq_one_letter_code
_entity_poly.pdbx_strand_id
1 'polypeptide(L)'
;MRRLMTGNEALARGAWESGVRFASAYPGTPSTEILENISEYEEIYSEWAPNEKVAMEAAVGASIAGARSLAAMKHVGVNVAADALLTFAYTGVTGGMVLISADDPGLHSSQNEQDNRYYAKLAKIAMIEPSDSQEAKDYMIAAMEISEKFDTPVLMRVTTRICHSKTLVELGERREVPIVPYEKQMKYNPIPSVSKVLHKNIEENRLVNLRRFSNETSLNSIEWNGDRKIGIISAGVAYQYAKEIFEDRASYLKIGFSYPMPMEKIKDFASQVETLYVIEELEPFMEEQIKAAGISCIGKDKIPQIYELNPDILKKVLLGEENPVIEYDDSVVANRPPTLCAGCPHRGFFYELAKNKNAFISSDIGCYALSGMAPLNAKDTALCMGAGFSIAHGAQKVFNMAGSNKRAVGVMGDSTFFHSGMTSLLDSVYNKSNVLQVILDNRITGMTGHQENPGTGYTIKGEAATVTDIGEVSKALGVKHVRVVNPLKLSEVKEAIKWGMSFDEPAVLITRWPCVLKKLSLEDKEEFGDYMSKNAVDPDKCIGCRACIRTGCPALSYNKDTKKVTIDRNQCVACDVCAQVCPKKAIDREVVLNVRG
;
A
#
# COMPACT_ATOMS: atom_id res chain seq x y z
N MET A 1 -28.39 -11.59 9.96
CA MET A 1 -27.59 -12.71 9.36
C MET A 1 -26.14 -12.50 9.77
N ARG A 2 -25.41 -13.56 10.19
CA ARG A 2 -23.99 -13.46 10.52
C ARG A 2 -23.12 -14.08 9.42
N ARG A 3 -21.99 -13.43 9.10
CA ARG A 3 -21.01 -13.90 8.12
C ARG A 3 -19.60 -13.76 8.69
N LEU A 4 -18.72 -14.72 8.40
CA LEU A 4 -17.30 -14.59 8.71
C LEU A 4 -16.66 -13.68 7.66
N MET A 5 -16.11 -12.54 8.10
CA MET A 5 -15.58 -11.48 7.23
C MET A 5 -14.21 -11.00 7.71
N THR A 6 -13.34 -10.64 6.77
CA THR A 6 -12.14 -9.85 7.06
C THR A 6 -12.54 -8.42 7.45
N GLY A 7 -11.61 -7.67 8.05
CA GLY A 7 -11.84 -6.24 8.29
C GLY A 7 -12.09 -5.46 7.00
N ASN A 8 -11.37 -5.78 5.91
CA ASN A 8 -11.56 -5.13 4.61
C ASN A 8 -12.97 -5.41 4.03
N GLU A 9 -13.45 -6.66 4.10
CA GLU A 9 -14.83 -7.02 3.71
C GLU A 9 -15.86 -6.30 4.60
N ALA A 10 -15.57 -6.21 5.90
CA ALA A 10 -16.47 -5.56 6.87
C ALA A 10 -16.54 -4.04 6.69
N LEU A 11 -15.41 -3.37 6.39
CA LEU A 11 -15.38 -1.95 6.05
C LEU A 11 -16.19 -1.66 4.79
N ALA A 12 -16.05 -2.48 3.75
CA ALA A 12 -16.84 -2.37 2.52
C ALA A 12 -18.33 -2.56 2.80
N ARG A 13 -18.68 -3.55 3.65
CA ARG A 13 -20.07 -3.78 4.07
C ARG A 13 -20.61 -2.59 4.86
N GLY A 14 -19.84 -2.04 5.79
CA GLY A 14 -20.24 -0.85 6.55
C GLY A 14 -20.44 0.38 5.67
N ALA A 15 -19.60 0.56 4.64
CA ALA A 15 -19.77 1.62 3.65
C ALA A 15 -21.10 1.45 2.89
N TRP A 16 -21.43 0.23 2.47
CA TRP A 16 -22.71 -0.05 1.81
C TRP A 16 -23.91 0.17 2.76
N GLU A 17 -23.86 -0.37 3.97
CA GLU A 17 -24.94 -0.21 4.97
C GLU A 17 -25.15 1.26 5.34
N SER A 18 -24.09 2.06 5.38
CA SER A 18 -24.17 3.50 5.70
C SER A 18 -24.66 4.38 4.56
N GLY A 19 -24.96 3.84 3.38
CA GLY A 19 -25.45 4.61 2.24
C GLY A 19 -24.40 5.40 1.48
N VAL A 20 -23.13 4.98 1.51
CA VAL A 20 -22.08 5.54 0.66
C VAL A 20 -22.46 5.42 -0.81
N ARG A 21 -22.16 6.47 -1.61
CA ARG A 21 -22.45 6.54 -3.05
C ARG A 21 -21.19 6.61 -3.91
N PHE A 22 -20.06 7.06 -3.34
CA PHE A 22 -18.81 7.24 -4.04
C PHE A 22 -17.64 6.70 -3.23
N ALA A 23 -16.76 5.92 -3.87
CA ALA A 23 -15.54 5.39 -3.28
C ALA A 23 -14.39 5.47 -4.28
N SER A 24 -13.23 5.97 -3.85
CA SER A 24 -12.03 6.04 -4.66
C SER A 24 -10.80 5.60 -3.85
N ALA A 25 -9.85 4.94 -4.48
CA ALA A 25 -8.62 4.49 -3.84
C ALA A 25 -7.46 4.38 -4.83
N TYR A 26 -6.25 4.28 -4.31
CA TYR A 26 -5.10 3.73 -5.03
C TYR A 26 -4.68 2.41 -4.36
N PRO A 27 -4.32 1.37 -5.14
CA PRO A 27 -3.99 0.07 -4.59
C PRO A 27 -2.78 0.11 -3.65
N GLY A 28 -2.93 -0.37 -2.42
CA GLY A 28 -1.86 -0.39 -1.42
C GLY A 28 -2.19 -1.34 -0.27
N THR A 29 -1.46 -2.46 -0.15
CA THR A 29 -1.64 -3.41 0.95
C THR A 29 -1.29 -2.75 2.29
N PRO A 30 -2.19 -2.81 3.32
CA PRO A 30 -3.28 -3.77 3.48
C PRO A 30 -4.68 -3.26 3.10
N SER A 31 -4.85 -2.10 2.45
CA SER A 31 -6.16 -1.48 2.16
C SER A 31 -6.78 -1.84 0.81
N THR A 32 -6.06 -2.52 -0.08
CA THR A 32 -6.48 -2.76 -1.47
C THR A 32 -7.86 -3.42 -1.55
N GLU A 33 -8.09 -4.48 -0.79
CA GLU A 33 -9.30 -5.28 -0.83
C GLU A 33 -10.55 -4.54 -0.34
N ILE A 34 -10.39 -3.38 0.33
CA ILE A 34 -11.55 -2.53 0.71
C ILE A 34 -12.30 -2.10 -0.54
N LEU A 35 -11.60 -1.51 -1.52
CA LEU A 35 -12.25 -1.02 -2.74
C LEU A 35 -12.67 -2.17 -3.65
N GLU A 36 -11.90 -3.26 -3.70
CA GLU A 36 -12.28 -4.47 -4.43
C GLU A 36 -13.65 -5.00 -3.94
N ASN A 37 -13.83 -5.13 -2.63
CA ASN A 37 -15.13 -5.53 -2.06
C ASN A 37 -16.21 -4.47 -2.25
N ILE A 38 -15.91 -3.17 -2.20
CA ILE A 38 -16.87 -2.10 -2.49
C ILE A 38 -17.37 -2.18 -3.94
N SER A 39 -16.49 -2.55 -4.87
CA SER A 39 -16.83 -2.62 -6.30
C SER A 39 -17.91 -3.67 -6.64
N GLU A 40 -18.14 -4.63 -5.73
CA GLU A 40 -19.21 -5.61 -5.86
C GLU A 40 -20.61 -5.02 -5.60
N TYR A 41 -20.71 -3.84 -4.97
CA TYR A 41 -21.98 -3.16 -4.71
C TYR A 41 -22.33 -2.21 -5.85
N GLU A 42 -23.45 -2.45 -6.54
CA GLU A 42 -23.92 -1.64 -7.66
C GLU A 42 -24.28 -0.21 -7.24
N GLU A 43 -24.76 -0.02 -6.01
CA GLU A 43 -25.21 1.26 -5.48
C GLU A 43 -24.06 2.23 -5.16
N ILE A 44 -22.80 1.75 -5.20
CA ILE A 44 -21.62 2.57 -4.95
C ILE A 44 -20.83 2.70 -6.25
N TYR A 45 -20.67 3.92 -6.73
CA TYR A 45 -19.66 4.21 -7.75
C TYR A 45 -18.28 4.02 -7.13
N SER A 46 -17.44 3.21 -7.77
CA SER A 46 -16.10 2.91 -7.29
C SER A 46 -15.06 3.02 -8.41
N GLU A 47 -13.87 3.56 -8.08
CA GLU A 47 -12.82 3.77 -9.06
C GLU A 47 -11.41 3.60 -8.47
N TRP A 48 -10.49 3.04 -9.26
CA TRP A 48 -9.06 3.17 -9.02
C TRP A 48 -8.59 4.52 -9.57
N ALA A 49 -8.17 5.40 -8.66
CA ALA A 49 -7.51 6.65 -9.04
C ALA A 49 -6.04 6.39 -9.41
N PRO A 50 -5.41 7.27 -10.21
CA PRO A 50 -3.99 7.10 -10.56
C PRO A 50 -3.04 7.29 -9.36
N ASN A 51 -3.45 7.99 -8.30
CA ASN A 51 -2.75 8.12 -7.03
C ASN A 51 -3.70 8.53 -5.90
N GLU A 52 -3.19 8.49 -4.66
CA GLU A 52 -3.98 8.76 -3.46
C GLU A 52 -4.44 10.21 -3.34
N LYS A 53 -3.67 11.18 -3.88
CA LYS A 53 -4.10 12.59 -3.92
C LYS A 53 -5.37 12.73 -4.77
N VAL A 54 -5.37 12.15 -5.95
CA VAL A 54 -6.54 12.17 -6.85
C VAL A 54 -7.71 11.40 -6.23
N ALA A 55 -7.46 10.25 -5.61
CA ALA A 55 -8.50 9.50 -4.90
C ALA A 55 -9.18 10.35 -3.81
N MET A 56 -8.38 11.04 -2.99
CA MET A 56 -8.89 11.93 -1.94
C MET A 56 -9.68 13.09 -2.54
N GLU A 57 -9.15 13.75 -3.55
CA GLU A 57 -9.79 14.91 -4.20
C GLU A 57 -11.12 14.52 -4.87
N ALA A 58 -11.20 13.35 -5.50
CA ALA A 58 -12.44 12.86 -6.10
C ALA A 58 -13.52 12.57 -5.04
N ALA A 59 -13.13 11.94 -3.92
CA ALA A 59 -14.03 11.70 -2.79
C ALA A 59 -14.48 13.01 -2.13
N VAL A 60 -13.59 14.00 -2.01
CA VAL A 60 -13.93 15.38 -1.56
C VAL A 60 -14.95 16.01 -2.51
N GLY A 61 -14.73 15.89 -3.82
CA GLY A 61 -15.68 16.40 -4.83
C GLY A 61 -17.07 15.79 -4.66
N ALA A 62 -17.16 14.48 -4.43
CA ALA A 62 -18.41 13.79 -4.18
C ALA A 62 -19.10 14.25 -2.89
N SER A 63 -18.33 14.45 -1.81
CA SER A 63 -18.82 15.01 -0.56
C SER A 63 -19.38 16.43 -0.73
N ILE A 64 -18.66 17.31 -1.42
CA ILE A 64 -19.10 18.69 -1.73
C ILE A 64 -20.38 18.67 -2.54
N ALA A 65 -20.53 17.72 -3.47
CA ALA A 65 -21.72 17.52 -4.28
C ALA A 65 -22.91 16.90 -3.49
N GLY A 66 -22.71 16.58 -2.21
CA GLY A 66 -23.78 16.14 -1.29
C GLY A 66 -23.92 14.64 -1.10
N ALA A 67 -23.02 13.83 -1.66
CA ALA A 67 -23.03 12.39 -1.50
C ALA A 67 -22.12 11.93 -0.34
N ARG A 68 -22.53 10.88 0.39
CA ARG A 68 -21.61 10.17 1.29
C ARG A 68 -20.50 9.53 0.46
N SER A 69 -19.24 9.78 0.82
CA SER A 69 -18.07 9.34 0.08
C SER A 69 -16.99 8.78 0.98
N LEU A 70 -16.09 7.98 0.40
CA LEU A 70 -14.89 7.52 1.09
C LEU A 70 -13.68 7.49 0.16
N ALA A 71 -12.50 7.68 0.77
CA ALA A 71 -11.22 7.34 0.17
C ALA A 71 -10.51 6.29 1.04
N ALA A 72 -9.86 5.31 0.41
CA ALA A 72 -9.10 4.28 1.13
C ALA A 72 -7.66 4.24 0.63
N MET A 73 -6.71 4.16 1.56
CA MET A 73 -5.29 4.12 1.23
C MET A 73 -4.44 3.55 2.36
N LYS A 74 -3.29 3.07 1.98
CA LYS A 74 -2.22 2.68 2.90
C LYS A 74 -1.67 3.91 3.64
N HIS A 75 -1.00 3.70 4.79
CA HIS A 75 -0.43 4.80 5.59
C HIS A 75 0.47 5.75 4.78
N VAL A 76 1.35 5.24 3.92
CA VAL A 76 2.21 6.08 3.06
C VAL A 76 1.41 6.82 1.99
N GLY A 77 0.25 6.32 1.59
CA GLY A 77 -0.65 7.00 0.67
C GLY A 77 -1.28 8.26 1.28
N VAL A 78 -1.50 8.28 2.60
CA VAL A 78 -1.94 9.49 3.31
C VAL A 78 -0.91 10.62 3.18
N ASN A 79 0.39 10.30 3.09
CA ASN A 79 1.42 11.30 2.82
C ASN A 79 1.23 11.98 1.46
N VAL A 80 0.81 11.21 0.44
CA VAL A 80 0.52 11.72 -0.91
C VAL A 80 -0.75 12.57 -0.92
N ALA A 81 -1.77 12.18 -0.14
CA ALA A 81 -3.06 12.86 -0.03
C ALA A 81 -3.07 14.01 1.00
N ALA A 82 -1.97 14.24 1.73
CA ALA A 82 -1.94 15.09 2.91
C ALA A 82 -2.39 16.53 2.64
N ASP A 83 -1.99 17.15 1.53
CA ASP A 83 -2.40 18.53 1.20
C ASP A 83 -3.91 18.64 1.02
N ALA A 84 -4.51 17.69 0.28
CA ALA A 84 -5.96 17.63 0.10
C ALA A 84 -6.68 17.39 1.45
N LEU A 85 -6.19 16.46 2.27
CA LEU A 85 -6.75 16.16 3.59
C LEU A 85 -6.72 17.39 4.52
N LEU A 86 -5.55 18.02 4.67
CA LEU A 86 -5.37 19.12 5.61
C LEU A 86 -6.18 20.35 5.21
N THR A 87 -6.32 20.62 3.92
CA THR A 87 -7.15 21.74 3.43
C THR A 87 -8.64 21.40 3.56
N PHE A 88 -9.06 20.18 3.22
CA PHE A 88 -10.46 19.78 3.36
C PHE A 88 -10.93 19.70 4.82
N ALA A 89 -10.04 19.37 5.75
CA ALA A 89 -10.32 19.44 7.18
C ALA A 89 -10.80 20.83 7.66
N TYR A 90 -10.34 21.88 7.01
CA TYR A 90 -10.82 23.25 7.27
C TYR A 90 -12.25 23.47 6.77
N THR A 91 -12.53 23.04 5.54
CA THR A 91 -13.79 23.36 4.86
C THR A 91 -14.99 22.58 5.40
N GLY A 92 -14.73 21.39 5.94
CA GLY A 92 -15.80 20.48 6.34
C GLY A 92 -16.49 19.80 5.15
N VAL A 93 -17.65 19.19 5.37
CA VAL A 93 -18.35 18.32 4.44
C VAL A 93 -19.74 18.86 4.06
N THR A 94 -20.34 18.35 2.98
CA THR A 94 -21.79 18.44 2.71
C THR A 94 -22.41 17.05 2.84
N GLY A 95 -21.97 16.06 2.07
CA GLY A 95 -22.17 14.65 2.37
C GLY A 95 -21.05 14.12 3.26
N GLY A 96 -21.34 13.21 4.16
CA GLY A 96 -20.34 12.62 5.05
C GLY A 96 -19.14 12.04 4.29
N MET A 97 -17.93 12.21 4.83
CA MET A 97 -16.72 11.65 4.22
C MET A 97 -15.82 10.96 5.23
N VAL A 98 -15.37 9.75 4.86
CA VAL A 98 -14.41 8.97 5.63
C VAL A 98 -13.15 8.74 4.80
N LEU A 99 -12.00 9.01 5.40
CA LEU A 99 -10.69 8.56 4.93
C LEU A 99 -10.29 7.31 5.72
N ILE A 100 -10.12 6.17 5.04
CA ILE A 100 -9.59 4.96 5.66
C ILE A 100 -8.07 4.98 5.48
N SER A 101 -7.34 4.98 6.60
CA SER A 101 -5.88 4.83 6.64
C SER A 101 -5.52 3.46 7.20
N ALA A 102 -4.86 2.64 6.40
CA ALA A 102 -4.41 1.32 6.80
C ALA A 102 -2.91 1.33 7.11
N ASP A 103 -2.58 1.28 8.40
CA ASP A 103 -1.22 1.24 8.90
C ASP A 103 -0.68 -0.20 8.86
N ASP A 104 0.64 -0.33 8.77
CA ASP A 104 1.34 -1.61 8.65
C ASP A 104 2.41 -1.79 9.73
N PRO A 105 2.01 -1.92 11.03
CA PRO A 105 2.93 -2.29 12.10
C PRO A 105 3.64 -3.60 11.76
N GLY A 106 4.97 -3.65 11.95
CA GLY A 106 5.78 -4.81 11.57
C GLY A 106 6.30 -4.80 10.14
N LEU A 107 5.98 -3.78 9.34
CA LEU A 107 6.48 -3.60 7.96
C LEU A 107 6.25 -4.84 7.06
N HIS A 108 5.09 -5.49 7.17
CA HIS A 108 4.79 -6.71 6.39
C HIS A 108 4.84 -6.48 4.88
N SER A 109 4.44 -5.29 4.43
CA SER A 109 4.46 -4.89 3.01
C SER A 109 4.88 -3.44 2.78
N SER A 110 5.63 -2.84 3.70
CA SER A 110 5.94 -1.41 3.71
C SER A 110 7.43 -1.11 3.77
N GLN A 111 7.82 0.05 3.28
CA GLN A 111 9.20 0.55 3.33
C GLN A 111 9.52 1.33 4.61
N ASN A 112 8.53 1.69 5.40
CA ASN A 112 8.67 2.33 6.71
C ASN A 112 7.52 1.91 7.64
N GLU A 113 7.70 2.13 8.92
CA GLU A 113 6.65 2.14 9.93
C GLU A 113 6.19 3.58 10.14
N GLN A 114 4.87 3.81 10.18
CA GLN A 114 4.31 5.14 10.32
C GLN A 114 2.98 5.07 11.06
N ASP A 115 2.82 5.91 12.07
CA ASP A 115 1.60 6.01 12.86
C ASP A 115 0.71 7.15 12.35
N ASN A 116 -0.32 6.81 11.60
CA ASN A 116 -1.21 7.80 10.99
C ASN A 116 -2.22 8.44 11.95
N ARG A 117 -2.23 8.04 13.23
CA ARG A 117 -3.01 8.75 14.26
C ARG A 117 -2.60 10.22 14.38
N TYR A 118 -1.33 10.52 14.14
CA TYR A 118 -0.83 11.90 14.12
C TYR A 118 -1.40 12.76 12.99
N TYR A 119 -1.84 12.17 11.88
CA TYR A 119 -2.55 12.94 10.84
C TYR A 119 -3.89 13.46 11.32
N ALA A 120 -4.67 12.68 12.07
CA ALA A 120 -5.92 13.16 12.64
C ALA A 120 -5.70 14.32 13.61
N LYS A 121 -4.65 14.22 14.45
CA LYS A 121 -4.26 15.28 15.40
C LYS A 121 -3.78 16.55 14.68
N LEU A 122 -2.98 16.41 13.62
CA LEU A 122 -2.49 17.51 12.80
C LEU A 122 -3.63 18.20 12.04
N ALA A 123 -4.50 17.41 11.42
CA ALA A 123 -5.66 17.92 10.66
C ALA A 123 -6.82 18.38 11.55
N LYS A 124 -6.80 18.06 12.86
CA LYS A 124 -7.86 18.39 13.82
C LYS A 124 -9.23 17.81 13.43
N ILE A 125 -9.23 16.58 12.92
CA ILE A 125 -10.41 15.83 12.51
C ILE A 125 -10.70 14.66 13.46
N ALA A 126 -11.94 14.18 13.48
CA ALA A 126 -12.31 13.01 14.25
C ALA A 126 -11.57 11.77 13.77
N MET A 127 -11.17 10.88 14.71
CA MET A 127 -10.54 9.60 14.41
C MET A 127 -11.21 8.45 15.14
N ILE A 128 -11.35 7.33 14.45
CA ILE A 128 -11.99 6.10 14.93
C ILE A 128 -11.07 4.92 14.63
N GLU A 129 -10.94 4.00 15.61
CA GLU A 129 -10.12 2.80 15.50
C GLU A 129 -10.93 1.55 15.91
N PRO A 130 -11.37 0.71 14.95
CA PRO A 130 -12.04 -0.55 15.26
C PRO A 130 -11.05 -1.61 15.79
N SER A 131 -11.52 -2.51 16.64
CA SER A 131 -10.73 -3.59 17.23
C SER A 131 -10.94 -4.97 16.59
N ASP A 132 -11.97 -5.12 15.76
CA ASP A 132 -12.29 -6.32 15.01
C ASP A 132 -13.15 -6.02 13.78
N SER A 133 -13.54 -7.05 13.02
CA SER A 133 -14.34 -6.87 11.79
C SER A 133 -15.76 -6.40 12.08
N GLN A 134 -16.37 -6.78 13.22
CA GLN A 134 -17.70 -6.29 13.58
C GLN A 134 -17.67 -4.77 13.78
N GLU A 135 -16.69 -4.29 14.55
CA GLU A 135 -16.50 -2.86 14.76
C GLU A 135 -16.08 -2.13 13.48
N ALA A 136 -15.27 -2.74 12.62
CA ALA A 136 -14.92 -2.16 11.33
C ALA A 136 -16.17 -1.80 10.52
N LYS A 137 -17.19 -2.68 10.52
CA LYS A 137 -18.48 -2.41 9.88
C LYS A 137 -19.30 -1.34 10.64
N ASP A 138 -19.47 -1.52 11.95
CA ASP A 138 -20.34 -0.64 12.74
C ASP A 138 -19.77 0.77 12.88
N TYR A 139 -18.44 0.88 13.01
CA TYR A 139 -17.76 2.16 13.12
C TYR A 139 -17.71 2.92 11.78
N MET A 140 -17.77 2.24 10.63
CA MET A 140 -17.96 2.91 9.35
C MET A 140 -19.30 3.64 9.29
N ILE A 141 -20.37 3.01 9.80
CA ILE A 141 -21.67 3.64 9.87
C ILE A 141 -21.62 4.87 10.80
N ALA A 142 -21.03 4.70 12.00
CA ALA A 142 -20.88 5.80 12.95
C ALA A 142 -19.99 6.93 12.39
N ALA A 143 -18.93 6.60 11.66
CA ALA A 143 -18.02 7.59 11.06
C ALA A 143 -18.73 8.52 10.08
N MET A 144 -19.62 7.99 9.24
CA MET A 144 -20.42 8.81 8.32
C MET A 144 -21.37 9.76 9.07
N GLU A 145 -22.03 9.28 10.12
CA GLU A 145 -22.89 10.11 10.96
C GLU A 145 -22.11 11.19 11.72
N ILE A 146 -20.94 10.86 12.25
CA ILE A 146 -20.05 11.80 12.94
C ILE A 146 -19.54 12.86 11.96
N SER A 147 -19.17 12.44 10.74
CA SER A 147 -18.72 13.36 9.70
C SER A 147 -19.77 14.44 9.41
N GLU A 148 -21.00 14.04 9.18
CA GLU A 148 -22.12 14.96 8.91
C GLU A 148 -22.48 15.83 10.13
N LYS A 149 -22.56 15.21 11.30
CA LYS A 149 -22.94 15.88 12.55
C LYS A 149 -21.97 17.00 12.95
N PHE A 150 -20.68 16.79 12.74
CA PHE A 150 -19.63 17.73 13.18
C PHE A 150 -18.99 18.50 12.03
N ASP A 151 -19.51 18.38 10.82
CA ASP A 151 -19.00 19.09 9.63
C ASP A 151 -17.47 18.89 9.47
N THR A 152 -17.04 17.64 9.43
CA THR A 152 -15.62 17.25 9.35
C THR A 152 -15.43 15.93 8.65
N PRO A 153 -14.38 15.71 7.85
CA PRO A 153 -14.01 14.35 7.47
C PRO A 153 -13.63 13.54 8.72
N VAL A 154 -13.78 12.22 8.66
CA VAL A 154 -13.37 11.31 9.72
C VAL A 154 -12.23 10.43 9.21
N LEU A 155 -11.15 10.33 9.98
CA LEU A 155 -10.11 9.35 9.76
C LEU A 155 -10.50 8.03 10.44
N MET A 156 -10.68 6.98 9.66
CA MET A 156 -10.79 5.62 10.18
C MET A 156 -9.43 4.94 10.05
N ARG A 157 -8.77 4.76 11.19
CA ARG A 157 -7.46 4.09 11.22
C ARG A 157 -7.65 2.61 11.48
N VAL A 158 -7.09 1.78 10.62
CA VAL A 158 -7.02 0.33 10.75
C VAL A 158 -5.57 -0.14 10.60
N THR A 159 -5.28 -1.36 11.05
CA THR A 159 -3.95 -1.96 10.90
C THR A 159 -4.03 -3.23 10.05
N THR A 160 -2.89 -3.73 9.58
CA THR A 160 -2.79 -4.98 8.81
C THR A 160 -3.56 -6.13 9.48
N ARG A 161 -3.50 -6.24 10.82
CA ARG A 161 -4.23 -7.29 11.55
C ARG A 161 -5.73 -7.11 11.44
N ILE A 162 -6.24 -5.90 11.62
CA ILE A 162 -7.68 -5.63 11.45
C ILE A 162 -8.11 -5.89 10.01
N CYS A 163 -7.34 -5.43 9.03
CA CYS A 163 -7.68 -5.59 7.60
C CYS A 163 -7.87 -7.07 7.22
N HIS A 164 -7.01 -7.96 7.71
CA HIS A 164 -6.93 -9.35 7.23
C HIS A 164 -7.44 -10.41 8.21
N SER A 165 -7.60 -10.08 9.51
CA SER A 165 -8.20 -11.01 10.47
C SER A 165 -9.69 -11.17 10.22
N LYS A 166 -10.22 -12.37 10.52
CA LYS A 166 -11.64 -12.68 10.29
C LYS A 166 -12.37 -12.85 11.62
N THR A 167 -13.52 -12.16 11.74
CA THR A 167 -14.47 -12.38 12.82
C THR A 167 -15.88 -12.55 12.27
N LEU A 168 -16.81 -13.03 13.12
CA LEU A 168 -18.22 -13.11 12.77
C LEU A 168 -18.83 -11.71 12.80
N VAL A 169 -19.40 -11.27 11.68
CA VAL A 169 -20.01 -9.95 11.50
C VAL A 169 -21.50 -10.09 11.31
N GLU A 170 -22.26 -9.36 12.11
CA GLU A 170 -23.72 -9.24 11.97
C GLU A 170 -24.05 -8.22 10.87
N LEU A 171 -24.77 -8.67 9.84
CA LEU A 171 -25.10 -7.86 8.67
C LEU A 171 -26.40 -7.10 8.91
N GLY A 172 -26.41 -5.81 8.59
CA GLY A 172 -27.56 -4.92 8.56
C GLY A 172 -28.09 -4.67 7.15
N GLU A 173 -29.11 -3.84 7.06
CA GLU A 173 -29.69 -3.38 5.82
C GLU A 173 -29.04 -2.06 5.38
N ARG A 174 -29.05 -1.80 4.05
CA ARG A 174 -28.59 -0.52 3.52
C ARG A 174 -29.52 0.61 3.95
N ARG A 175 -28.94 1.68 4.42
CA ARG A 175 -29.68 2.92 4.70
C ARG A 175 -29.80 3.73 3.42
N GLU A 176 -31.03 4.11 3.07
CA GLU A 176 -31.24 5.02 1.96
C GLU A 176 -31.00 6.47 2.42
N VAL A 177 -29.81 6.96 2.10
CA VAL A 177 -29.41 8.34 2.39
C VAL A 177 -29.51 9.16 1.11
N PRO A 178 -30.35 10.22 1.08
CA PRO A 178 -30.47 11.07 -0.10
C PRO A 178 -29.19 11.87 -0.33
N ILE A 179 -28.89 12.10 -1.60
CA ILE A 179 -27.82 13.07 -1.97
C ILE A 179 -28.36 14.47 -1.64
N VAL A 180 -27.61 15.22 -0.83
CA VAL A 180 -27.97 16.60 -0.46
C VAL A 180 -27.85 17.48 -1.72
N PRO A 181 -28.91 18.24 -2.09
CA PRO A 181 -28.83 19.14 -3.23
C PRO A 181 -27.64 20.11 -3.12
N TYR A 182 -26.91 20.27 -4.20
CA TYR A 182 -25.75 21.16 -4.21
C TYR A 182 -26.18 22.63 -4.01
N GLU A 183 -25.58 23.26 -3.05
CA GLU A 183 -25.64 24.71 -2.83
C GLU A 183 -24.22 25.28 -2.75
N LYS A 184 -23.99 26.43 -3.40
CA LYS A 184 -22.70 27.10 -3.37
C LYS A 184 -22.40 27.61 -1.97
N GLN A 185 -21.34 27.13 -1.33
CA GLN A 185 -20.92 27.50 0.01
C GLN A 185 -19.53 28.14 -0.01
N MET A 186 -19.37 29.27 0.70
CA MET A 186 -18.10 29.99 0.79
C MET A 186 -17.01 29.20 1.50
N LYS A 187 -17.38 28.24 2.38
CA LYS A 187 -16.40 27.41 3.10
C LYS A 187 -15.51 26.60 2.15
N TYR A 188 -15.99 26.26 0.95
CA TYR A 188 -15.21 25.53 -0.07
C TYR A 188 -14.30 26.42 -0.94
N ASN A 189 -14.17 27.69 -0.60
CA ASN A 189 -13.23 28.63 -1.24
C ASN A 189 -12.24 29.18 -0.18
N PRO A 190 -11.25 28.39 0.27
CA PRO A 190 -10.37 28.71 1.40
C PRO A 190 -9.31 29.77 1.04
N ILE A 191 -9.75 30.98 0.66
CA ILE A 191 -8.88 32.15 0.61
C ILE A 191 -8.55 32.61 2.04
N PRO A 192 -7.46 33.38 2.28
CA PRO A 192 -6.99 33.71 3.64
C PRO A 192 -8.05 34.27 4.59
N SER A 193 -8.98 35.10 4.09
CA SER A 193 -10.07 35.67 4.92
C SER A 193 -11.08 34.59 5.35
N VAL A 194 -11.44 33.68 4.46
CA VAL A 194 -12.34 32.57 4.75
C VAL A 194 -11.66 31.57 5.69
N SER A 195 -10.40 31.20 5.39
CA SER A 195 -9.63 30.25 6.20
C SER A 195 -9.46 30.69 7.65
N LYS A 196 -9.31 32.00 7.93
CA LYS A 196 -9.27 32.53 9.31
C LYS A 196 -10.58 32.27 10.06
N VAL A 197 -11.72 32.41 9.41
CA VAL A 197 -13.04 32.13 10.02
C VAL A 197 -13.20 30.64 10.26
N LEU A 198 -12.83 29.81 9.27
CA LEU A 198 -12.88 28.35 9.39
C LEU A 198 -11.98 27.85 10.52
N HIS A 199 -10.74 28.36 10.63
CA HIS A 199 -9.83 27.99 11.71
C HIS A 199 -10.42 28.33 13.08
N LYS A 200 -10.96 29.53 13.24
CA LYS A 200 -11.64 29.91 14.48
C LYS A 200 -12.80 28.96 14.82
N ASN A 201 -13.62 28.61 13.83
CA ASN A 201 -14.70 27.64 14.03
C ASN A 201 -14.20 26.25 14.42
N ILE A 202 -13.07 25.78 13.84
CA ILE A 202 -12.46 24.51 14.23
C ILE A 202 -12.08 24.53 15.71
N GLU A 203 -11.37 25.56 16.17
CA GLU A 203 -10.84 25.61 17.53
C GLU A 203 -11.94 25.86 18.58
N GLU A 204 -12.83 26.81 18.33
CA GLU A 204 -13.80 27.27 19.32
C GLU A 204 -15.11 26.47 19.33
N ASN A 205 -15.45 25.77 18.23
CA ASN A 205 -16.71 25.05 18.12
C ASN A 205 -16.50 23.55 17.81
N ARG A 206 -15.90 23.20 16.67
CA ARG A 206 -15.81 21.80 16.20
C ARG A 206 -15.04 20.92 17.20
N LEU A 207 -13.82 21.30 17.56
CA LEU A 207 -12.99 20.53 18.50
C LEU A 207 -13.60 20.49 19.90
N VAL A 208 -14.25 21.55 20.37
CA VAL A 208 -14.95 21.57 21.65
C VAL A 208 -16.08 20.56 21.67
N ASN A 209 -16.89 20.54 20.62
CA ASN A 209 -18.01 19.61 20.50
C ASN A 209 -17.53 18.16 20.31
N LEU A 210 -16.44 17.93 19.53
CA LEU A 210 -15.84 16.60 19.38
C LEU A 210 -15.26 16.08 20.69
N ARG A 211 -14.61 16.92 21.52
CA ARG A 211 -14.12 16.53 22.86
C ARG A 211 -15.28 16.13 23.78
N ARG A 212 -16.39 16.86 23.77
CA ARG A 212 -17.59 16.48 24.52
C ARG A 212 -18.13 15.14 24.04
N PHE A 213 -18.31 15.00 22.73
CA PHE A 213 -18.78 13.74 22.12
C PHE A 213 -17.88 12.57 22.46
N SER A 214 -16.56 12.76 22.43
CA SER A 214 -15.58 11.72 22.78
C SER A 214 -15.79 11.17 24.21
N ASN A 215 -16.12 12.02 25.16
CA ASN A 215 -16.40 11.60 26.54
C ASN A 215 -17.75 10.89 26.70
N GLU A 216 -18.74 11.20 25.84
CA GLU A 216 -20.11 10.71 25.97
C GLU A 216 -20.40 9.48 25.10
N THR A 217 -19.69 9.31 23.99
CA THR A 217 -19.96 8.25 23.01
C THR A 217 -19.76 6.85 23.57
N SER A 218 -20.63 5.92 23.15
CA SER A 218 -20.50 4.49 23.42
C SER A 218 -19.35 3.81 22.68
N LEU A 219 -18.76 4.47 21.66
CA LEU A 219 -17.54 3.99 21.00
C LEU A 219 -16.37 3.90 21.98
N ASN A 220 -16.41 4.71 23.05
CA ASN A 220 -15.47 4.68 24.16
C ASN A 220 -16.15 4.05 25.37
N SER A 221 -15.96 2.75 25.56
CA SER A 221 -16.68 1.97 26.56
C SER A 221 -15.77 1.54 27.73
N ILE A 222 -16.36 1.45 28.92
CA ILE A 222 -15.69 0.94 30.10
C ILE A 222 -16.28 -0.42 30.47
N GLU A 223 -15.41 -1.38 30.71
CA GLU A 223 -15.74 -2.68 31.27
C GLU A 223 -15.06 -2.81 32.63
N TRP A 224 -15.83 -2.87 33.68
CA TRP A 224 -15.32 -3.02 35.04
C TRP A 224 -15.27 -4.49 35.43
N ASN A 225 -14.07 -4.97 35.80
CA ASN A 225 -13.82 -6.34 36.24
C ASN A 225 -13.01 -6.36 37.55
N GLY A 226 -13.19 -7.45 38.29
CA GLY A 226 -12.38 -7.80 39.47
C GLY A 226 -12.33 -6.72 40.55
N ASP A 227 -11.17 -6.61 41.18
CA ASP A 227 -10.88 -5.73 42.30
C ASP A 227 -10.36 -4.34 41.91
N ARG A 228 -10.37 -4.03 40.61
CA ARG A 228 -9.88 -2.77 40.04
C ARG A 228 -8.38 -2.47 40.31
N LYS A 229 -7.59 -3.47 40.60
CA LYS A 229 -6.14 -3.29 40.73
C LYS A 229 -5.47 -2.88 39.44
N ILE A 230 -5.95 -3.43 38.34
CA ILE A 230 -5.39 -3.18 36.99
C ILE A 230 -6.44 -2.52 36.13
N GLY A 231 -6.09 -1.35 35.58
CA GLY A 231 -6.84 -0.67 34.52
C GLY A 231 -6.03 -0.66 33.24
N ILE A 232 -6.70 -0.88 32.11
CA ILE A 232 -6.08 -0.90 30.79
C ILE A 232 -6.83 0.06 29.88
N ILE A 233 -6.10 1.00 29.27
CA ILE A 233 -6.59 1.84 28.17
C ILE A 233 -5.98 1.33 26.89
N SER A 234 -6.81 1.01 25.89
CA SER A 234 -6.34 0.48 24.62
C SER A 234 -7.29 0.81 23.47
N ALA A 235 -6.78 0.81 22.23
CA ALA A 235 -7.51 1.04 21.00
C ALA A 235 -7.12 -0.02 19.94
N GLY A 236 -7.97 -0.17 18.90
CA GLY A 236 -7.68 -1.06 17.78
C GLY A 236 -7.43 -2.50 18.23
N VAL A 237 -6.59 -3.21 17.47
CA VAL A 237 -6.30 -4.65 17.75
C VAL A 237 -5.59 -4.87 19.08
N ALA A 238 -4.83 -3.89 19.57
CA ALA A 238 -4.14 -3.98 20.86
C ALA A 238 -5.11 -4.20 22.04
N TYR A 239 -6.36 -3.73 21.91
CA TYR A 239 -7.42 -4.04 22.88
C TYR A 239 -7.70 -5.55 22.94
N GLN A 240 -7.80 -6.23 21.79
CA GLN A 240 -8.05 -7.68 21.77
C GLN A 240 -6.90 -8.45 22.42
N TYR A 241 -5.65 -8.04 22.15
CA TYR A 241 -4.47 -8.65 22.80
C TYR A 241 -4.45 -8.45 24.31
N ALA A 242 -4.82 -7.25 24.76
CA ALA A 242 -4.94 -6.98 26.19
C ALA A 242 -6.02 -7.84 26.86
N LYS A 243 -7.18 -8.00 26.21
CA LYS A 243 -8.27 -8.87 26.68
C LYS A 243 -7.83 -10.32 26.77
N GLU A 244 -7.06 -10.82 25.81
CA GLU A 244 -6.59 -12.20 25.80
C GLU A 244 -5.64 -12.50 26.96
N ILE A 245 -4.72 -11.57 27.29
CA ILE A 245 -3.72 -11.84 28.32
C ILE A 245 -4.17 -11.51 29.75
N PHE A 246 -5.07 -10.56 29.94
CA PHE A 246 -5.54 -10.15 31.26
C PHE A 246 -6.92 -10.72 31.63
N GLU A 247 -7.74 -11.08 30.64
CA GLU A 247 -9.09 -11.63 30.86
C GLU A 247 -9.89 -10.78 31.86
N ASP A 248 -10.46 -11.40 32.91
CA ASP A 248 -11.19 -10.74 34.00
C ASP A 248 -10.31 -10.15 35.11
N ARG A 249 -8.98 -10.23 34.97
CA ARG A 249 -8.00 -9.69 35.95
C ARG A 249 -7.82 -8.18 35.81
N ALA A 250 -8.34 -7.57 34.78
CA ALA A 250 -8.24 -6.12 34.54
C ALA A 250 -9.59 -5.50 34.19
N SER A 251 -9.74 -4.23 34.53
CA SER A 251 -10.79 -3.37 33.99
C SER A 251 -10.28 -2.68 32.71
N TYR A 252 -11.17 -2.41 31.77
CA TYR A 252 -10.79 -1.89 30.47
C TYR A 252 -11.54 -0.59 30.13
N LEU A 253 -10.80 0.41 29.67
CA LEU A 253 -11.35 1.53 28.90
C LEU A 253 -10.94 1.33 27.45
N LYS A 254 -11.86 0.85 26.65
CA LYS A 254 -11.70 0.69 25.20
C LYS A 254 -11.93 2.03 24.51
N ILE A 255 -10.96 2.44 23.70
CA ILE A 255 -11.01 3.68 22.93
C ILE A 255 -11.30 3.34 21.47
N GLY A 256 -12.54 3.50 21.06
CA GLY A 256 -12.96 3.38 19.64
C GLY A 256 -12.97 4.74 18.94
N PHE A 257 -13.28 5.83 19.64
CA PHE A 257 -13.14 7.19 19.17
C PHE A 257 -11.86 7.78 19.78
N SER A 258 -10.77 7.73 19.04
CA SER A 258 -9.42 7.95 19.58
C SER A 258 -8.89 9.38 19.43
N TYR A 259 -9.53 10.22 18.63
CA TYR A 259 -9.20 11.64 18.58
C TYR A 259 -10.43 12.53 18.27
N PRO A 260 -10.63 13.62 19.03
CA PRO A 260 -9.96 13.98 20.29
C PRO A 260 -10.17 12.92 21.39
N MET A 261 -9.14 12.68 22.21
CA MET A 261 -9.23 11.68 23.28
C MET A 261 -10.26 12.06 24.36
N PRO A 262 -10.96 11.06 24.98
CA PRO A 262 -11.97 11.27 26.02
C PRO A 262 -11.32 11.54 27.40
N MET A 263 -10.64 12.68 27.56
CA MET A 263 -9.76 12.92 28.71
C MET A 263 -10.49 12.94 30.06
N GLU A 264 -11.76 13.35 30.11
CA GLU A 264 -12.55 13.30 31.36
C GLU A 264 -12.88 11.86 31.75
N LYS A 265 -13.33 11.06 30.78
CA LYS A 265 -13.58 9.60 30.96
C LYS A 265 -12.29 8.87 31.38
N ILE A 266 -11.14 9.22 30.78
CA ILE A 266 -9.83 8.66 31.11
C ILE A 266 -9.44 9.03 32.55
N LYS A 267 -9.61 10.28 33.00
CA LYS A 267 -9.35 10.71 34.37
C LYS A 267 -10.22 9.95 35.38
N ASP A 268 -11.51 9.85 35.07
CA ASP A 268 -12.44 9.11 35.93
C ASP A 268 -12.05 7.63 36.03
N PHE A 269 -11.76 6.97 34.91
CA PHE A 269 -11.32 5.59 34.88
C PHE A 269 -10.00 5.38 35.67
N ALA A 270 -9.00 6.25 35.41
CA ALA A 270 -7.69 6.17 36.03
C ALA A 270 -7.75 6.35 37.56
N SER A 271 -8.67 7.18 38.06
CA SER A 271 -8.85 7.42 39.52
C SER A 271 -9.42 6.21 40.25
N GLN A 272 -9.95 5.23 39.55
CA GLN A 272 -10.64 4.06 40.11
C GLN A 272 -9.82 2.76 40.03
N VAL A 273 -8.58 2.84 39.54
CA VAL A 273 -7.66 1.68 39.43
C VAL A 273 -6.34 1.97 40.12
N GLU A 274 -5.67 0.92 40.61
CA GLU A 274 -4.38 1.09 41.32
C GLU A 274 -3.20 1.22 40.35
N THR A 275 -3.19 0.41 39.27
CA THR A 275 -2.16 0.43 38.21
C THR A 275 -2.83 0.63 36.87
N LEU A 276 -2.36 1.63 36.15
CA LEU A 276 -2.89 1.96 34.82
C LEU A 276 -1.87 1.57 33.73
N TYR A 277 -2.30 0.75 32.78
CA TYR A 277 -1.56 0.46 31.57
C TYR A 277 -2.19 1.16 30.37
N VAL A 278 -1.34 1.68 29.47
CA VAL A 278 -1.75 2.14 28.14
C VAL A 278 -1.12 1.21 27.11
N ILE A 279 -1.96 0.40 26.46
CA ILE A 279 -1.49 -0.62 25.50
C ILE A 279 -1.86 -0.18 24.10
N GLU A 280 -0.86 0.22 23.32
CA GLU A 280 -1.01 0.69 21.95
C GLU A 280 0.19 0.26 21.08
N GLU A 281 -0.06 0.05 19.79
CA GLU A 281 1.00 -0.22 18.82
C GLU A 281 1.69 1.08 18.38
N LEU A 282 2.91 0.96 17.84
CA LEU A 282 3.71 2.07 17.29
C LEU A 282 4.00 3.17 18.33
N GLU A 283 3.68 4.40 18.00
CA GLU A 283 4.05 5.59 18.79
C GLU A 283 3.21 5.73 20.08
N PRO A 284 3.70 6.45 21.10
CA PRO A 284 2.96 6.69 22.35
C PRO A 284 1.85 7.73 22.20
N PHE A 285 0.98 7.57 21.20
CA PHE A 285 -0.04 8.57 20.85
C PHE A 285 -1.05 8.83 21.98
N MET A 286 -1.55 7.77 22.62
CA MET A 286 -2.46 7.89 23.76
C MET A 286 -1.70 8.20 25.04
N GLU A 287 -0.60 7.48 25.28
CA GLU A 287 0.23 7.61 26.48
C GLU A 287 0.74 9.03 26.67
N GLU A 288 1.27 9.68 25.63
CA GLU A 288 1.75 11.07 25.71
C GLU A 288 0.65 12.02 26.16
N GLN A 289 -0.56 11.90 25.63
CA GLN A 289 -1.68 12.76 25.99
C GLN A 289 -2.17 12.51 27.40
N ILE A 290 -2.15 11.26 27.86
CA ILE A 290 -2.52 10.85 29.22
C ILE A 290 -1.48 11.37 30.21
N LYS A 291 -0.19 11.18 29.95
CA LYS A 291 0.91 11.69 30.78
C LYS A 291 0.92 13.23 30.82
N ALA A 292 0.66 13.90 29.69
CA ALA A 292 0.54 15.36 29.62
C ALA A 292 -0.62 15.93 30.46
N ALA A 293 -1.66 15.13 30.70
CA ALA A 293 -2.77 15.48 31.58
C ALA A 293 -2.47 15.21 33.08
N GLY A 294 -1.24 14.79 33.42
CA GLY A 294 -0.80 14.51 34.78
C GLY A 294 -1.23 13.14 35.32
N ILE A 295 -1.65 12.22 34.43
CA ILE A 295 -2.06 10.86 34.82
C ILE A 295 -0.87 9.93 34.67
N SER A 296 -0.48 9.25 35.77
CA SER A 296 0.59 8.24 35.75
C SER A 296 0.10 6.96 35.09
N CYS A 297 0.86 6.44 34.14
CA CYS A 297 0.55 5.18 33.46
C CYS A 297 1.84 4.47 33.02
N ILE A 298 1.73 3.17 32.84
CA ILE A 298 2.76 2.30 32.27
C ILE A 298 2.42 2.07 30.80
N GLY A 299 3.34 2.37 29.91
CA GLY A 299 3.16 2.22 28.47
C GLY A 299 4.46 1.80 27.80
N LYS A 300 5.01 2.65 26.94
CA LYS A 300 6.24 2.36 26.17
C LYS A 300 7.49 2.17 27.02
N ASP A 301 7.44 2.50 28.30
CA ASP A 301 8.49 2.11 29.28
C ASP A 301 8.67 0.58 29.37
N LYS A 302 7.62 -0.20 29.08
CA LYS A 302 7.63 -1.67 29.06
C LYS A 302 7.22 -2.27 27.73
N ILE A 303 6.28 -1.64 27.03
CA ILE A 303 5.68 -2.14 25.79
C ILE A 303 6.57 -1.72 24.61
N PRO A 304 7.01 -2.64 23.74
CA PRO A 304 7.81 -2.27 22.56
C PRO A 304 7.13 -1.23 21.70
N GLN A 305 7.91 -0.27 21.19
CA GLN A 305 7.46 0.77 20.28
C GLN A 305 7.54 0.33 18.82
N ILE A 306 8.43 -0.60 18.50
CA ILE A 306 8.69 -1.08 17.14
C ILE A 306 7.89 -2.35 16.85
N TYR A 307 7.48 -2.47 15.62
CA TYR A 307 6.75 -3.59 15.04
C TYR A 307 5.35 -3.79 15.63
N GLU A 308 4.67 -4.85 15.18
CA GLU A 308 3.35 -5.19 15.68
C GLU A 308 3.43 -5.80 17.08
N LEU A 309 2.38 -5.58 17.86
CA LEU A 309 2.17 -6.30 19.10
C LEU A 309 1.47 -7.65 18.84
N ASN A 310 1.59 -8.53 19.81
CA ASN A 310 0.79 -9.76 19.89
C ASN A 310 0.66 -10.19 21.36
N PRO A 311 -0.23 -11.15 21.68
CA PRO A 311 -0.41 -11.61 23.07
C PRO A 311 0.88 -12.11 23.72
N ASP A 312 1.75 -12.83 23.00
CA ASP A 312 2.99 -13.38 23.57
C ASP A 312 3.97 -12.29 23.99
N ILE A 313 4.13 -11.26 23.17
CA ILE A 313 4.97 -10.09 23.49
C ILE A 313 4.44 -9.41 24.76
N LEU A 314 3.14 -9.11 24.79
CA LEU A 314 2.51 -8.42 25.91
C LEU A 314 2.58 -9.27 27.19
N LYS A 315 2.34 -10.57 27.12
CA LYS A 315 2.42 -11.51 28.22
C LYS A 315 3.81 -11.51 28.84
N LYS A 316 4.84 -11.58 28.00
CA LYS A 316 6.24 -11.54 28.41
C LYS A 316 6.59 -10.23 29.12
N VAL A 317 6.27 -9.08 28.52
CA VAL A 317 6.73 -7.77 29.02
C VAL A 317 5.89 -7.23 30.19
N LEU A 318 4.61 -7.60 30.29
CA LEU A 318 3.72 -7.11 31.34
C LEU A 318 3.51 -8.08 32.49
N LEU A 319 3.48 -9.40 32.21
CA LEU A 319 3.24 -10.44 33.21
C LEU A 319 4.51 -11.20 33.60
N GLY A 320 5.60 -11.09 32.81
CA GLY A 320 6.82 -11.88 33.02
C GLY A 320 6.64 -13.37 32.70
N GLU A 321 5.60 -13.72 31.93
CA GLU A 321 5.25 -15.08 31.54
C GLU A 321 5.62 -15.32 30.08
N GLU A 322 6.16 -16.50 29.76
CA GLU A 322 6.44 -16.94 28.39
C GLU A 322 5.64 -18.20 28.08
N ASN A 323 5.03 -18.22 26.91
CA ASN A 323 4.43 -19.45 26.41
C ASN A 323 5.53 -20.45 26.01
N PRO A 324 5.33 -21.77 26.24
CA PRO A 324 6.30 -22.76 25.81
C PRO A 324 6.51 -22.69 24.28
N VAL A 325 7.76 -22.54 23.87
CA VAL A 325 8.14 -22.54 22.47
C VAL A 325 8.45 -23.98 22.05
N ILE A 326 7.91 -24.39 20.90
CA ILE A 326 8.31 -25.68 20.31
C ILE A 326 9.72 -25.51 19.76
N GLU A 327 10.68 -26.19 20.36
CA GLU A 327 12.04 -26.25 19.81
C GLU A 327 12.03 -27.01 18.49
N TYR A 328 12.62 -26.43 17.46
CA TYR A 328 12.80 -27.07 16.16
C TYR A 328 14.21 -26.77 15.64
N ASP A 329 14.69 -27.64 14.76
CA ASP A 329 16.00 -27.45 14.12
C ASP A 329 15.89 -26.41 13.00
N ASP A 330 16.39 -25.20 13.23
CA ASP A 330 16.43 -24.11 12.25
C ASP A 330 17.09 -24.51 10.93
N SER A 331 17.97 -25.51 10.94
CA SER A 331 18.68 -25.97 9.74
C SER A 331 17.78 -26.65 8.70
N VAL A 332 16.61 -27.16 9.15
CA VAL A 332 15.61 -27.78 8.25
C VAL A 332 14.66 -26.74 7.62
N VAL A 333 14.67 -25.51 8.12
CA VAL A 333 13.84 -24.43 7.60
C VAL A 333 14.48 -23.83 6.35
N ALA A 334 13.83 -24.02 5.21
CA ALA A 334 14.31 -23.44 3.96
C ALA A 334 14.07 -21.92 3.95
N ASN A 335 15.14 -21.13 3.88
CA ASN A 335 15.04 -19.70 3.65
C ASN A 335 14.46 -19.44 2.26
N ARG A 336 13.31 -18.75 2.19
CA ARG A 336 12.59 -18.42 0.95
C ARG A 336 12.39 -16.91 0.82
N PRO A 337 13.46 -16.13 0.57
CA PRO A 337 13.33 -14.70 0.37
C PRO A 337 12.41 -14.41 -0.83
N PRO A 338 11.67 -13.30 -0.82
CA PRO A 338 10.85 -12.90 -1.95
C PRO A 338 11.72 -12.70 -3.19
N THR A 339 11.23 -13.15 -4.35
CA THR A 339 11.92 -13.04 -5.63
C THR A 339 10.95 -12.72 -6.75
N LEU A 340 11.46 -12.25 -7.89
CA LEU A 340 10.66 -12.11 -9.11
C LEU A 340 10.11 -13.48 -9.54
N CYS A 341 8.85 -13.52 -9.97
CA CYS A 341 8.17 -14.74 -10.43
C CYS A 341 8.94 -15.44 -11.56
N ALA A 342 8.73 -16.75 -11.72
CA ALA A 342 9.18 -17.45 -12.92
C ALA A 342 8.51 -16.83 -14.16
N GLY A 343 9.30 -16.46 -15.18
CA GLY A 343 8.80 -15.79 -16.37
C GLY A 343 8.49 -14.29 -16.22
N CYS A 344 8.78 -13.69 -15.05
CA CYS A 344 8.59 -12.26 -14.86
C CYS A 344 9.29 -11.42 -15.96
N PRO A 345 8.57 -10.50 -16.64
CA PRO A 345 9.14 -9.73 -17.74
C PRO A 345 10.28 -8.80 -17.30
N HIS A 346 10.27 -8.33 -16.06
CA HIS A 346 11.32 -7.43 -15.56
C HIS A 346 12.70 -8.09 -15.46
N ARG A 347 12.75 -9.42 -15.37
CA ARG A 347 13.98 -10.19 -15.14
C ARG A 347 15.04 -9.98 -16.22
N GLY A 348 14.66 -10.03 -17.50
CA GLY A 348 15.57 -9.87 -18.62
C GLY A 348 16.21 -8.48 -18.63
N PHE A 349 15.44 -7.46 -18.36
CA PHE A 349 15.91 -6.08 -18.27
C PHE A 349 16.94 -5.91 -17.16
N PHE A 350 16.63 -6.32 -15.93
CA PHE A 350 17.56 -6.16 -14.81
C PHE A 350 18.81 -7.03 -14.94
N TYR A 351 18.69 -8.22 -15.55
CA TYR A 351 19.84 -9.05 -15.85
C TYR A 351 20.84 -8.35 -16.79
N GLU A 352 20.37 -7.59 -17.78
CA GLU A 352 21.24 -6.82 -18.67
C GLU A 352 21.71 -5.50 -18.02
N LEU A 353 20.86 -4.80 -17.28
CA LEU A 353 21.20 -3.55 -16.61
C LEU A 353 22.29 -3.75 -15.54
N ALA A 354 22.22 -4.82 -14.76
CA ALA A 354 23.22 -5.15 -13.72
C ALA A 354 24.65 -5.35 -14.24
N LYS A 355 24.82 -5.62 -15.53
CA LYS A 355 26.14 -5.75 -16.17
C LYS A 355 26.84 -4.41 -16.36
N ASN A 356 26.09 -3.30 -16.27
CA ASN A 356 26.60 -1.96 -16.49
C ASN A 356 27.12 -1.34 -15.18
N LYS A 357 28.40 -1.55 -14.88
CA LYS A 357 29.03 -1.10 -13.63
C LYS A 357 29.10 0.42 -13.46
N ASN A 358 28.92 1.18 -14.53
CA ASN A 358 28.89 2.65 -14.46
C ASN A 358 27.48 3.19 -14.22
N ALA A 359 26.44 2.36 -14.24
CA ALA A 359 25.08 2.78 -13.92
C ALA A 359 24.93 3.01 -12.41
N PHE A 360 24.24 4.09 -12.05
CA PHE A 360 23.59 4.29 -10.78
C PHE A 360 22.10 4.04 -10.99
N ILE A 361 21.55 3.03 -10.34
CA ILE A 361 20.19 2.53 -10.60
C ILE A 361 19.26 3.01 -9.49
N SER A 362 18.50 4.05 -9.79
CA SER A 362 17.42 4.53 -8.92
C SER A 362 16.13 3.83 -9.30
N SER A 363 15.75 2.85 -8.49
CA SER A 363 14.52 2.10 -8.66
C SER A 363 13.37 2.73 -7.87
N ASP A 364 12.21 2.13 -7.96
CA ASP A 364 10.96 2.61 -7.37
C ASP A 364 10.25 1.47 -6.62
N ILE A 365 9.02 1.71 -6.15
CA ILE A 365 8.20 0.76 -5.42
C ILE A 365 7.36 -0.06 -6.40
N GLY A 366 7.53 -1.38 -6.34
CA GLY A 366 6.85 -2.37 -7.17
C GLY A 366 7.56 -3.72 -7.14
N CYS A 367 7.04 -4.73 -7.83
CA CYS A 367 7.67 -6.06 -7.92
C CYS A 367 9.16 -5.98 -8.33
N TYR A 368 9.49 -5.03 -9.17
CA TYR A 368 10.85 -4.79 -9.66
C TYR A 368 11.84 -4.32 -8.58
N ALA A 369 11.36 -3.85 -7.42
CA ALA A 369 12.22 -3.59 -6.25
C ALA A 369 12.99 -4.84 -5.81
N LEU A 370 12.46 -6.04 -6.09
CA LEU A 370 13.11 -7.33 -5.81
C LEU A 370 14.37 -7.56 -6.67
N SER A 371 14.59 -6.76 -7.72
CA SER A 371 15.84 -6.80 -8.51
C SER A 371 17.09 -6.40 -7.72
N GLY A 372 16.90 -5.72 -6.59
CA GLY A 372 18.00 -5.36 -5.67
C GLY A 372 18.60 -6.54 -4.92
N MET A 373 17.93 -7.69 -4.92
CA MET A 373 18.39 -8.90 -4.25
C MET A 373 19.27 -9.75 -5.17
N ALA A 374 20.13 -10.58 -4.57
CA ALA A 374 20.91 -11.55 -5.32
C ALA A 374 19.99 -12.52 -6.10
N PRO A 375 20.37 -12.97 -7.29
CA PRO A 375 21.67 -12.74 -7.94
C PRO A 375 21.72 -11.48 -8.84
N LEU A 376 20.62 -10.73 -8.99
CA LEU A 376 20.54 -9.59 -9.91
C LEU A 376 21.32 -8.38 -9.39
N ASN A 377 21.13 -8.00 -8.12
CA ASN A 377 21.76 -6.84 -7.47
C ASN A 377 21.69 -5.57 -8.34
N ALA A 378 20.53 -5.31 -8.95
CA ALA A 378 20.33 -4.28 -9.97
C ALA A 378 19.53 -3.08 -9.43
N LYS A 379 19.91 -2.61 -8.23
CA LYS A 379 19.25 -1.47 -7.59
C LYS A 379 20.21 -0.83 -6.56
N ASP A 380 20.41 0.48 -6.64
CA ASP A 380 21.14 1.26 -5.64
C ASP A 380 20.19 1.95 -4.65
N THR A 381 19.02 2.45 -5.11
CA THR A 381 18.04 3.14 -4.25
C THR A 381 16.61 2.73 -4.57
N ALA A 382 15.73 2.81 -3.57
CA ALA A 382 14.26 2.83 -3.70
C ALA A 382 13.68 3.49 -2.46
N LEU A 383 12.99 4.62 -2.59
CA LEU A 383 12.44 5.37 -1.46
C LEU A 383 10.91 5.33 -1.40
N CYS A 384 10.24 6.01 -2.32
CA CYS A 384 8.77 6.08 -2.38
C CYS A 384 8.29 6.03 -3.83
N MET A 385 6.99 5.83 -4.03
CA MET A 385 6.42 5.75 -5.37
C MET A 385 6.63 7.04 -6.16
N GLY A 386 7.16 6.89 -7.39
CA GLY A 386 7.49 7.98 -8.31
C GLY A 386 8.87 8.60 -8.12
N ALA A 387 9.59 8.27 -7.05
CA ALA A 387 10.89 8.86 -6.74
C ALA A 387 12.03 8.37 -7.64
N GLY A 388 11.88 7.19 -8.27
CA GLY A 388 12.93 6.59 -9.08
C GLY A 388 13.50 7.52 -10.16
N PHE A 389 12.64 8.26 -10.85
CA PHE A 389 13.05 9.22 -11.87
C PHE A 389 13.68 10.49 -11.28
N SER A 390 13.08 11.08 -10.26
CA SER A 390 13.58 12.33 -9.64
C SER A 390 14.93 12.11 -8.96
N ILE A 391 15.11 10.98 -8.26
CA ILE A 391 16.39 10.64 -7.63
C ILE A 391 17.49 10.45 -8.69
N ALA A 392 17.17 9.71 -9.78
CA ALA A 392 18.11 9.54 -10.89
C ALA A 392 18.48 10.89 -11.53
N HIS A 393 17.50 11.78 -11.73
CA HIS A 393 17.72 13.13 -12.23
C HIS A 393 18.70 13.91 -11.33
N GLY A 394 18.42 13.99 -10.04
CA GLY A 394 19.27 14.71 -9.08
C GLY A 394 20.67 14.13 -9.02
N ALA A 395 20.81 12.80 -8.97
CA ALA A 395 22.11 12.13 -8.97
C ALA A 395 22.90 12.41 -10.26
N GLN A 396 22.25 12.39 -11.43
CA GLN A 396 22.90 12.69 -12.71
C GLN A 396 23.44 14.12 -12.76
N LYS A 397 22.71 15.10 -12.23
CA LYS A 397 23.19 16.48 -12.14
C LYS A 397 24.49 16.57 -11.33
N VAL A 398 24.55 15.87 -10.20
CA VAL A 398 25.77 15.85 -9.35
C VAL A 398 26.90 15.11 -10.04
N PHE A 399 26.65 13.98 -10.72
CA PHE A 399 27.67 13.27 -11.49
C PHE A 399 28.27 14.15 -12.57
N ASN A 400 27.44 14.95 -13.27
CA ASN A 400 27.91 15.90 -14.28
C ASN A 400 28.78 17.01 -13.64
N MET A 401 28.38 17.58 -12.51
CA MET A 401 29.17 18.60 -11.77
C MET A 401 30.52 18.05 -11.31
N ALA A 402 30.57 16.79 -10.90
CA ALA A 402 31.76 16.12 -10.43
C ALA A 402 32.65 15.59 -11.57
N GLY A 403 32.29 15.78 -12.84
CA GLY A 403 32.99 15.19 -13.98
C GLY A 403 33.06 13.66 -13.96
N SER A 404 32.09 13.03 -13.28
CA SER A 404 32.04 11.57 -13.16
C SER A 404 31.49 10.92 -14.43
N ASN A 405 32.01 9.75 -14.77
CA ASN A 405 31.51 8.94 -15.88
C ASN A 405 30.32 8.06 -15.49
N LYS A 406 29.78 8.21 -14.27
CA LYS A 406 28.56 7.54 -13.82
C LYS A 406 27.34 8.05 -14.60
N ARG A 407 26.45 7.13 -14.94
CA ARG A 407 25.17 7.43 -15.59
C ARG A 407 24.03 6.98 -14.69
N ALA A 408 23.14 7.90 -14.36
CA ALA A 408 21.96 7.56 -13.60
C ALA A 408 20.89 6.95 -14.52
N VAL A 409 20.25 5.89 -14.01
CA VAL A 409 19.14 5.20 -14.64
C VAL A 409 17.98 5.20 -13.64
N GLY A 410 16.92 5.92 -13.95
CA GLY A 410 15.68 5.88 -13.18
C GLY A 410 14.79 4.73 -13.68
N VAL A 411 14.22 3.96 -12.79
CA VAL A 411 13.37 2.80 -13.16
C VAL A 411 12.08 2.82 -12.35
N MET A 412 10.94 2.70 -13.02
CA MET A 412 9.63 2.54 -12.38
C MET A 412 8.69 1.67 -13.22
N GLY A 413 7.58 1.20 -12.62
CA GLY A 413 6.52 0.48 -13.32
C GLY A 413 5.54 1.41 -14.03
N ASP A 414 4.67 0.84 -14.85
CA ASP A 414 3.59 1.54 -15.57
C ASP A 414 2.62 2.25 -14.62
N SER A 415 2.12 1.56 -13.60
CA SER A 415 1.24 2.15 -12.58
C SER A 415 1.92 3.30 -11.85
N THR A 416 3.20 3.14 -11.47
CA THR A 416 3.99 4.19 -10.82
C THR A 416 4.24 5.39 -11.74
N PHE A 417 4.37 5.16 -13.05
CA PHE A 417 4.47 6.24 -14.03
C PHE A 417 3.22 7.11 -14.02
N PHE A 418 2.04 6.50 -14.02
CA PHE A 418 0.78 7.24 -13.89
C PHE A 418 0.58 7.87 -12.51
N HIS A 419 1.09 7.23 -11.44
CA HIS A 419 0.98 7.74 -10.08
C HIS A 419 1.68 9.11 -9.90
N SER A 420 2.95 9.20 -10.21
CA SER A 420 3.75 10.43 -10.08
C SER A 420 4.97 10.49 -11.01
N GLY A 421 5.16 9.46 -11.84
CA GLY A 421 6.27 9.40 -12.78
C GLY A 421 6.18 10.43 -13.90
N MET A 422 4.98 10.80 -14.33
CA MET A 422 4.78 11.83 -15.38
C MET A 422 5.37 13.18 -14.97
N THR A 423 5.13 13.62 -13.74
CA THR A 423 5.67 14.90 -13.23
C THR A 423 7.19 14.84 -13.05
N SER A 424 7.72 13.69 -12.61
CA SER A 424 9.17 13.45 -12.50
C SER A 424 9.87 13.43 -13.86
N LEU A 425 9.20 12.88 -14.90
CA LEU A 425 9.70 12.91 -16.26
C LEU A 425 9.71 14.34 -16.82
N LEU A 426 8.61 15.09 -16.61
CA LEU A 426 8.51 16.50 -17.03
C LEU A 426 9.63 17.34 -16.39
N ASP A 427 9.92 17.16 -15.10
CA ASP A 427 11.01 17.82 -14.40
C ASP A 427 12.38 17.55 -15.06
N SER A 428 12.65 16.28 -15.41
CA SER A 428 13.89 15.88 -16.07
C SER A 428 14.02 16.52 -17.47
N VAL A 429 12.93 16.64 -18.22
CA VAL A 429 12.91 17.28 -19.54
C VAL A 429 13.10 18.80 -19.40
N TYR A 430 12.31 19.43 -18.55
CA TYR A 430 12.36 20.88 -18.31
C TYR A 430 13.76 21.34 -17.88
N ASN A 431 14.38 20.57 -17.00
CA ASN A 431 15.70 20.86 -16.45
C ASN A 431 16.86 20.22 -17.26
N LYS A 432 16.61 19.69 -18.46
CA LYS A 432 17.61 19.18 -19.40
C LYS A 432 18.59 18.18 -18.75
N SER A 433 18.06 17.12 -18.18
CA SER A 433 18.87 16.05 -17.59
C SER A 433 19.25 15.02 -18.65
N ASN A 434 20.49 14.55 -18.65
CA ASN A 434 20.94 13.48 -19.53
C ASN A 434 20.74 12.08 -18.89
N VAL A 435 19.63 11.88 -18.23
CA VAL A 435 19.27 10.64 -17.54
C VAL A 435 18.57 9.65 -18.46
N LEU A 436 18.82 8.36 -18.28
CA LEU A 436 17.97 7.31 -18.87
C LEU A 436 16.83 6.99 -17.88
N GLN A 437 15.59 7.13 -18.34
CA GLN A 437 14.39 6.79 -17.57
C GLN A 437 13.70 5.58 -18.18
N VAL A 438 13.46 4.56 -17.38
CA VAL A 438 12.94 3.28 -17.83
C VAL A 438 11.58 3.01 -17.21
N ILE A 439 10.60 2.73 -18.06
CA ILE A 439 9.26 2.36 -17.65
C ILE A 439 9.05 0.87 -17.93
N LEU A 440 8.79 0.13 -16.87
CA LEU A 440 8.55 -1.31 -16.91
C LEU A 440 7.04 -1.54 -17.08
N ASP A 441 6.59 -1.55 -18.33
CA ASP A 441 5.19 -1.72 -18.68
C ASP A 441 4.83 -3.21 -18.69
N ASN A 442 4.23 -3.68 -17.59
CA ASN A 442 3.72 -5.04 -17.46
C ASN A 442 2.20 -5.14 -17.56
N ARG A 443 1.55 -4.08 -18.04
CA ARG A 443 0.12 -4.01 -18.30
C ARG A 443 -0.78 -4.28 -17.09
N ILE A 444 -0.30 -4.02 -15.86
CA ILE A 444 -1.10 -4.24 -14.64
C ILE A 444 -0.40 -3.68 -13.39
N THR A 445 -1.14 -3.28 -12.37
CA THR A 445 -0.60 -2.96 -11.03
C THR A 445 -0.35 -4.28 -10.29
N GLY A 446 0.81 -4.90 -10.51
CA GLY A 446 1.03 -6.31 -10.19
C GLY A 446 1.24 -6.62 -8.71
N MET A 447 1.93 -5.74 -7.96
CA MET A 447 2.39 -6.05 -6.58
C MET A 447 1.24 -6.19 -5.57
N THR A 448 0.17 -5.44 -5.76
CA THR A 448 -0.94 -5.31 -4.82
C THR A 448 -2.13 -6.24 -5.13
N GLY A 449 -2.05 -7.08 -6.16
CA GLY A 449 -3.09 -8.05 -6.51
C GLY A 449 -3.63 -7.93 -7.94
N HIS A 450 -2.91 -7.27 -8.84
CA HIS A 450 -3.25 -7.15 -10.27
C HIS A 450 -4.43 -6.22 -10.56
N GLN A 451 -4.43 -5.03 -9.96
CA GLN A 451 -5.44 -4.00 -10.20
C GLN A 451 -5.21 -3.31 -11.57
N GLU A 452 -6.30 -2.88 -12.16
CA GLU A 452 -6.28 -2.08 -13.39
C GLU A 452 -5.65 -0.69 -13.16
N ASN A 453 -5.07 -0.11 -14.22
CA ASN A 453 -4.50 1.23 -14.22
C ASN A 453 -4.79 1.92 -15.58
N PRO A 454 -4.51 3.22 -15.76
CA PRO A 454 -4.83 3.92 -17.02
C PRO A 454 -4.24 3.31 -18.30
N GLY A 455 -3.24 2.44 -18.21
CA GLY A 455 -2.64 1.72 -19.34
C GLY A 455 -3.28 0.38 -19.69
N THR A 456 -4.25 -0.10 -18.88
CA THR A 456 -4.82 -1.45 -19.05
C THR A 456 -6.09 -1.50 -19.90
N GLY A 457 -6.87 -0.42 -19.91
CA GLY A 457 -8.08 -0.31 -20.71
C GLY A 457 -9.37 -0.80 -20.04
N TYR A 458 -9.35 -1.00 -18.71
CA TYR A 458 -10.52 -1.44 -17.97
C TYR A 458 -10.66 -0.67 -16.65
N THR A 459 -11.91 -0.45 -16.21
CA THR A 459 -12.25 0.08 -14.87
C THR A 459 -12.20 -1.03 -13.84
N ILE A 460 -12.31 -0.67 -12.54
CA ILE A 460 -12.40 -1.67 -11.45
C ILE A 460 -13.62 -2.60 -11.61
N LYS A 461 -14.71 -2.12 -12.22
CA LYS A 461 -15.92 -2.91 -12.50
C LYS A 461 -15.83 -3.72 -13.79
N GLY A 462 -14.67 -3.73 -14.48
CA GLY A 462 -14.45 -4.47 -15.72
C GLY A 462 -15.04 -3.82 -16.98
N GLU A 463 -15.47 -2.57 -16.90
CA GLU A 463 -15.95 -1.81 -18.05
C GLU A 463 -14.78 -1.36 -18.91
N ALA A 464 -14.97 -1.33 -20.24
CA ALA A 464 -13.96 -0.84 -21.16
C ALA A 464 -13.68 0.67 -20.92
N ALA A 465 -12.41 1.02 -20.87
CA ALA A 465 -11.93 2.39 -20.65
C ALA A 465 -10.85 2.76 -21.68
N THR A 466 -10.56 4.06 -21.79
CA THR A 466 -9.50 4.53 -22.69
C THR A 466 -8.13 4.06 -22.20
N VAL A 467 -7.36 3.43 -23.08
CA VAL A 467 -5.97 3.08 -22.85
C VAL A 467 -5.08 4.31 -23.03
N THR A 468 -4.30 4.64 -22.03
CA THR A 468 -3.29 5.71 -22.11
C THR A 468 -1.94 5.12 -22.52
N ASP A 469 -1.46 5.46 -23.73
CA ASP A 469 -0.13 4.99 -24.19
C ASP A 469 1.00 5.78 -23.53
N ILE A 470 1.85 5.06 -22.80
CA ILE A 470 2.99 5.62 -22.05
C ILE A 470 4.01 6.29 -23.00
N GLY A 471 4.19 5.75 -24.20
CA GLY A 471 5.13 6.29 -25.17
C GLY A 471 4.67 7.63 -25.73
N GLU A 472 3.37 7.74 -26.06
CA GLU A 472 2.78 8.99 -26.54
C GLU A 472 2.76 10.05 -25.42
N VAL A 473 2.42 9.69 -24.20
CA VAL A 473 2.51 10.60 -23.04
C VAL A 473 3.95 11.08 -22.85
N SER A 474 4.93 10.20 -22.93
CA SER A 474 6.34 10.58 -22.78
C SER A 474 6.78 11.58 -23.86
N LYS A 475 6.35 11.38 -25.11
CA LYS A 475 6.60 12.33 -26.22
C LYS A 475 5.89 13.67 -25.99
N ALA A 476 4.64 13.65 -25.54
CA ALA A 476 3.87 14.86 -25.23
C ALA A 476 4.51 15.69 -24.11
N LEU A 477 5.18 15.05 -23.17
CA LEU A 477 5.98 15.71 -22.11
C LEU A 477 7.32 16.27 -22.62
N GLY A 478 7.64 16.10 -23.91
CA GLY A 478 8.81 16.69 -24.57
C GLY A 478 10.02 15.77 -24.71
N VAL A 479 9.89 14.47 -24.42
CA VAL A 479 10.98 13.50 -24.63
C VAL A 479 11.13 13.21 -26.12
N LYS A 480 12.32 13.45 -26.67
CA LYS A 480 12.64 13.19 -28.08
C LYS A 480 13.05 11.74 -28.33
N HIS A 481 13.62 11.09 -27.36
CA HIS A 481 14.19 9.74 -27.45
C HIS A 481 13.35 8.75 -26.67
N VAL A 482 12.34 8.18 -27.35
CA VAL A 482 11.45 7.15 -26.76
C VAL A 482 11.61 5.86 -27.56
N ARG A 483 11.86 4.75 -26.87
CA ARG A 483 11.99 3.42 -27.48
C ARG A 483 11.24 2.38 -26.65
N VAL A 484 10.47 1.52 -27.34
CA VAL A 484 9.79 0.36 -26.75
C VAL A 484 10.55 -0.90 -27.14
N VAL A 485 10.75 -1.83 -26.20
CA VAL A 485 11.44 -3.10 -26.44
C VAL A 485 10.77 -4.27 -25.72
N ASN A 486 10.94 -5.46 -26.26
CA ASN A 486 10.54 -6.69 -25.60
C ASN A 486 11.59 -7.10 -24.54
N PRO A 487 11.26 -7.07 -23.22
CA PRO A 487 12.22 -7.39 -22.16
C PRO A 487 12.66 -8.87 -22.13
N LEU A 488 11.96 -9.76 -22.84
CA LEU A 488 12.33 -11.16 -22.96
C LEU A 488 13.45 -11.39 -23.99
N LYS A 489 13.75 -10.40 -24.84
CA LYS A 489 14.84 -10.45 -25.84
C LYS A 489 16.08 -9.72 -25.33
N LEU A 490 17.01 -10.45 -24.73
CA LEU A 490 18.17 -9.86 -24.03
C LEU A 490 19.07 -9.02 -24.94
N SER A 491 19.22 -9.38 -26.23
CA SER A 491 19.99 -8.56 -27.18
C SER A 491 19.36 -7.19 -27.43
N GLU A 492 18.03 -7.14 -27.63
CA GLU A 492 17.29 -5.88 -27.81
C GLU A 492 17.41 -4.99 -26.56
N VAL A 493 17.25 -5.59 -25.37
CA VAL A 493 17.38 -4.88 -24.09
C VAL A 493 18.79 -4.29 -23.91
N LYS A 494 19.82 -5.08 -24.18
CA LYS A 494 21.22 -4.64 -24.10
C LYS A 494 21.51 -3.45 -25.03
N GLU A 495 21.03 -3.51 -26.27
CA GLU A 495 21.19 -2.43 -27.24
C GLU A 495 20.39 -1.19 -26.83
N ALA A 496 19.16 -1.36 -26.32
CA ALA A 496 18.33 -0.27 -25.88
C ALA A 496 18.89 0.48 -24.67
N ILE A 497 19.47 -0.23 -23.70
CA ILE A 497 20.17 0.39 -22.56
C ILE A 497 21.36 1.24 -23.06
N LYS A 498 22.18 0.69 -23.96
CA LYS A 498 23.31 1.45 -24.54
C LYS A 498 22.81 2.68 -25.29
N TRP A 499 21.78 2.52 -26.12
CA TRP A 499 21.15 3.60 -26.86
C TRP A 499 20.64 4.71 -25.94
N GLY A 500 19.86 4.37 -24.89
CA GLY A 500 19.32 5.36 -23.96
C GLY A 500 20.38 6.11 -23.15
N MET A 501 21.51 5.43 -22.84
CA MET A 501 22.61 6.03 -22.11
C MET A 501 23.57 6.86 -22.99
N SER A 502 23.38 6.90 -24.31
CA SER A 502 24.26 7.63 -25.24
C SER A 502 23.86 9.10 -25.46
N PHE A 503 22.68 9.50 -25.00
CA PHE A 503 22.17 10.86 -25.24
C PHE A 503 22.59 11.84 -24.13
N ASP A 504 22.79 13.09 -24.52
CA ASP A 504 23.04 14.21 -23.59
C ASP A 504 21.75 14.93 -23.17
N GLU A 505 20.61 14.36 -23.46
CA GLU A 505 19.27 14.80 -23.07
C GLU A 505 18.45 13.59 -22.57
N PRO A 506 17.27 13.80 -21.94
CA PRO A 506 16.49 12.70 -21.38
C PRO A 506 16.08 11.69 -22.44
N ALA A 507 16.25 10.41 -22.14
CA ALA A 507 15.77 9.31 -22.95
C ALA A 507 14.83 8.41 -22.15
N VAL A 508 13.76 7.93 -22.78
CA VAL A 508 12.79 7.01 -22.19
C VAL A 508 12.88 5.65 -22.88
N LEU A 509 13.10 4.63 -22.10
CA LEU A 509 13.05 3.23 -22.53
C LEU A 509 11.83 2.55 -21.88
N ILE A 510 10.93 2.03 -22.70
CA ILE A 510 9.76 1.28 -22.24
C ILE A 510 10.01 -0.20 -22.50
N THR A 511 10.03 -1.01 -21.45
CA THR A 511 10.06 -2.47 -21.59
C THR A 511 8.64 -2.97 -21.49
N ARG A 512 8.07 -3.48 -22.58
CA ARG A 512 6.64 -3.84 -22.65
C ARG A 512 6.46 -5.34 -22.83
N TRP A 513 5.84 -5.97 -21.82
CA TRP A 513 5.41 -7.38 -21.85
C TRP A 513 4.50 -7.67 -20.66
N PRO A 514 3.35 -8.34 -20.83
CA PRO A 514 2.39 -8.57 -19.76
C PRO A 514 2.99 -9.31 -18.56
N CYS A 515 2.49 -8.98 -17.35
CA CYS A 515 2.79 -9.75 -16.15
C CYS A 515 2.40 -11.21 -16.34
N VAL A 516 3.30 -12.12 -15.99
CA VAL A 516 3.09 -13.58 -16.16
C VAL A 516 1.90 -14.12 -15.36
N LEU A 517 1.48 -13.40 -14.32
CA LEU A 517 0.32 -13.77 -13.49
C LEU A 517 -0.96 -13.02 -13.91
N LYS A 518 -0.89 -12.09 -14.86
CA LYS A 518 -2.06 -11.41 -15.40
C LYS A 518 -2.92 -12.40 -16.20
N LYS A 519 -4.24 -12.34 -16.00
CA LYS A 519 -5.18 -12.96 -16.94
C LYS A 519 -5.17 -12.14 -18.23
N LEU A 520 -4.60 -12.69 -19.29
CA LEU A 520 -4.47 -12.00 -20.56
C LEU A 520 -5.83 -11.73 -21.19
N SER A 521 -6.06 -10.50 -21.66
CA SER A 521 -7.18 -10.13 -22.52
C SER A 521 -7.02 -10.73 -23.93
N LEU A 522 -8.01 -10.57 -24.80
CA LEU A 522 -7.89 -11.01 -26.19
C LEU A 522 -6.80 -10.22 -26.92
N GLU A 523 -6.75 -8.91 -26.69
CA GLU A 523 -5.76 -8.00 -27.26
C GLU A 523 -4.35 -8.34 -26.78
N ASP A 524 -4.17 -8.65 -25.47
CA ASP A 524 -2.87 -9.09 -24.96
C ASP A 524 -2.42 -10.40 -25.64
N LYS A 525 -3.33 -11.34 -25.90
CA LYS A 525 -3.00 -12.59 -26.58
C LYS A 525 -2.66 -12.40 -28.06
N GLU A 526 -3.32 -11.48 -28.74
CA GLU A 526 -3.01 -11.12 -30.13
C GLU A 526 -1.64 -10.45 -30.23
N GLU A 527 -1.31 -9.52 -29.31
CA GLU A 527 -0.04 -8.78 -29.34
C GLU A 527 1.14 -9.61 -28.82
N PHE A 528 0.98 -10.39 -27.75
CA PHE A 528 2.07 -11.05 -27.03
C PHE A 528 2.07 -12.58 -27.13
N GLY A 529 1.01 -13.19 -27.60
CA GLY A 529 0.84 -14.65 -27.64
C GLY A 529 0.40 -15.25 -26.32
N ASP A 530 0.28 -16.57 -26.25
CA ASP A 530 -0.12 -17.30 -25.05
C ASP A 530 1.03 -18.17 -24.51
N TYR A 531 1.13 -18.31 -23.17
CA TYR A 531 2.18 -19.09 -22.49
C TYR A 531 1.86 -20.59 -22.49
N MET A 532 1.89 -21.22 -23.65
CA MET A 532 1.50 -22.65 -23.83
C MET A 532 2.68 -23.64 -23.81
N SER A 533 3.92 -23.17 -23.72
CA SER A 533 5.12 -24.02 -23.79
C SER A 533 5.93 -24.01 -22.49
N LYS A 534 6.83 -24.97 -22.35
CA LYS A 534 7.77 -25.09 -21.23
C LYS A 534 9.18 -25.25 -21.80
N ASN A 535 10.19 -24.87 -21.01
CA ASN A 535 11.57 -25.17 -21.36
C ASN A 535 12.06 -26.41 -20.61
N ALA A 536 12.92 -27.18 -21.24
CA ALA A 536 13.64 -28.30 -20.65
C ALA A 536 15.16 -28.11 -20.80
N VAL A 537 15.89 -28.76 -19.91
CA VAL A 537 17.36 -28.80 -19.99
C VAL A 537 17.77 -30.15 -20.59
N ASP A 538 18.55 -30.11 -21.67
CA ASP A 538 19.27 -31.28 -22.19
C ASP A 538 20.46 -31.56 -21.23
N PRO A 539 20.41 -32.67 -20.47
CA PRO A 539 21.46 -32.99 -19.50
C PRO A 539 22.79 -33.30 -20.14
N ASP A 540 22.84 -33.78 -21.38
CA ASP A 540 24.08 -34.13 -22.08
C ASP A 540 24.83 -32.88 -22.55
N LYS A 541 24.09 -31.82 -22.95
CA LYS A 541 24.68 -30.54 -23.33
C LYS A 541 24.97 -29.66 -22.12
N CYS A 542 24.29 -29.84 -20.98
CA CYS A 542 24.48 -29.03 -19.80
C CYS A 542 25.86 -29.27 -19.15
N ILE A 543 26.71 -28.26 -19.10
CA ILE A 543 28.05 -28.29 -18.46
C ILE A 543 28.06 -27.79 -17.01
N GLY A 544 26.91 -27.52 -16.40
CA GLY A 544 26.81 -27.05 -15.01
C GLY A 544 27.40 -25.68 -14.72
N CYS A 545 27.59 -24.83 -15.73
CA CYS A 545 28.24 -23.49 -15.58
C CYS A 545 27.40 -22.47 -14.80
N ARG A 546 26.14 -22.77 -14.48
CA ARG A 546 25.19 -21.93 -13.73
C ARG A 546 24.88 -20.55 -14.36
N ALA A 547 25.20 -20.32 -15.64
CA ALA A 547 24.90 -19.05 -16.29
C ALA A 547 23.38 -18.73 -16.24
N CYS A 548 22.54 -19.73 -16.48
CA CYS A 548 21.08 -19.62 -16.38
C CYS A 548 20.60 -19.35 -14.93
N ILE A 549 21.24 -19.92 -13.90
CA ILE A 549 20.91 -19.67 -12.50
C ILE A 549 21.12 -18.19 -12.15
N ARG A 550 22.13 -17.54 -12.71
CA ARG A 550 22.40 -16.09 -12.48
C ARG A 550 21.30 -15.17 -12.99
N THR A 551 20.34 -15.67 -13.77
CA THR A 551 19.14 -14.91 -14.11
C THR A 551 18.19 -14.77 -12.92
N GLY A 552 18.38 -15.57 -11.85
CA GLY A 552 17.56 -15.54 -10.63
C GLY A 552 16.16 -16.13 -10.80
N CYS A 553 15.87 -16.89 -11.86
CA CYS A 553 14.56 -17.51 -12.06
C CYS A 553 14.30 -18.63 -11.04
N PRO A 554 13.18 -18.59 -10.26
CA PRO A 554 12.90 -19.60 -9.24
C PRO A 554 12.56 -20.99 -9.82
N ALA A 555 12.20 -21.08 -11.10
CA ALA A 555 12.02 -22.36 -11.77
C ALA A 555 13.33 -23.11 -12.06
N LEU A 556 14.49 -22.47 -11.88
CA LEU A 556 15.80 -23.07 -12.13
C LEU A 556 16.45 -23.54 -10.82
N SER A 557 16.87 -24.78 -10.79
CA SER A 557 17.65 -25.33 -9.68
C SER A 557 18.95 -25.99 -10.17
N TYR A 558 19.95 -26.02 -9.29
CA TYR A 558 21.22 -26.68 -9.55
C TYR A 558 21.38 -27.88 -8.63
N ASN A 559 21.46 -29.08 -9.23
CA ASN A 559 21.73 -30.29 -8.51
C ASN A 559 23.25 -30.42 -8.27
N LYS A 560 23.65 -30.49 -6.99
CA LYS A 560 25.06 -30.55 -6.58
C LYS A 560 25.71 -31.91 -6.93
N ASP A 561 24.95 -33.01 -6.92
CA ASP A 561 25.46 -34.36 -7.14
C ASP A 561 25.71 -34.61 -8.61
N THR A 562 24.73 -34.30 -9.46
CA THR A 562 24.86 -34.44 -10.92
C THR A 562 25.60 -33.29 -11.58
N LYS A 563 25.83 -32.17 -10.87
CA LYS A 563 26.38 -30.91 -11.39
C LYS A 563 25.63 -30.38 -12.61
N LYS A 564 24.32 -30.61 -12.68
CA LYS A 564 23.43 -30.19 -13.78
C LYS A 564 22.38 -29.21 -13.28
N VAL A 565 21.82 -28.44 -14.20
CA VAL A 565 20.67 -27.57 -13.93
C VAL A 565 19.40 -28.32 -14.32
N THR A 566 18.34 -28.08 -13.57
CA THR A 566 16.99 -28.55 -13.86
C THR A 566 16.00 -27.40 -13.91
N ILE A 567 14.89 -27.58 -14.60
CA ILE A 567 13.78 -26.64 -14.70
C ILE A 567 12.54 -27.26 -14.10
N ASP A 568 11.94 -26.57 -13.12
CA ASP A 568 10.61 -26.94 -12.64
C ASP A 568 9.56 -26.60 -13.70
N ARG A 569 8.99 -27.62 -14.30
CA ARG A 569 8.00 -27.51 -15.39
C ARG A 569 6.68 -26.88 -14.93
N ASN A 570 6.33 -26.98 -13.64
CA ASN A 570 5.11 -26.38 -13.10
C ASN A 570 5.21 -24.86 -13.02
N GLN A 571 6.41 -24.32 -12.83
CA GLN A 571 6.65 -22.88 -12.74
C GLN A 571 7.07 -22.26 -14.09
N CYS A 572 7.70 -23.03 -14.98
CA CYS A 572 8.24 -22.50 -16.24
C CYS A 572 7.12 -22.11 -17.21
N VAL A 573 7.28 -20.96 -17.87
CA VAL A 573 6.38 -20.43 -18.92
C VAL A 573 7.10 -20.19 -20.25
N ALA A 574 8.28 -20.77 -20.44
CA ALA A 574 9.11 -20.65 -21.65
C ALA A 574 9.37 -19.20 -22.14
N CYS A 575 9.69 -18.31 -21.21
CA CYS A 575 10.08 -16.93 -21.54
C CYS A 575 11.48 -16.83 -22.21
N ASP A 576 12.22 -17.90 -22.29
CA ASP A 576 13.52 -18.11 -22.94
C ASP A 576 14.70 -17.23 -22.42
N VAL A 577 14.52 -16.46 -21.36
CA VAL A 577 15.64 -15.66 -20.78
C VAL A 577 16.80 -16.58 -20.36
N CYS A 578 16.52 -17.73 -19.76
CA CYS A 578 17.56 -18.72 -19.38
C CYS A 578 18.20 -19.43 -20.59
N ALA A 579 17.46 -19.66 -21.65
CA ALA A 579 17.95 -20.26 -22.88
C ALA A 579 18.96 -19.34 -23.59
N GLN A 580 18.67 -18.03 -23.67
CA GLN A 580 19.54 -17.03 -24.30
C GLN A 580 20.90 -16.87 -23.61
N VAL A 581 21.00 -17.13 -22.32
CA VAL A 581 22.27 -17.03 -21.57
C VAL A 581 23.04 -18.35 -21.51
N CYS A 582 22.49 -19.42 -22.05
CA CYS A 582 23.13 -20.73 -22.02
C CYS A 582 24.22 -20.83 -23.12
N PRO A 583 25.53 -20.89 -22.76
CA PRO A 583 26.61 -20.93 -23.77
C PRO A 583 26.63 -22.22 -24.60
N LYS A 584 25.99 -23.28 -24.09
CA LYS A 584 25.93 -24.61 -24.77
C LYS A 584 24.58 -24.89 -25.43
N LYS A 585 23.65 -23.90 -25.40
CA LYS A 585 22.30 -24.07 -25.93
C LYS A 585 21.65 -25.38 -25.41
N ALA A 586 21.84 -25.64 -24.12
CA ALA A 586 21.30 -26.83 -23.44
C ALA A 586 19.87 -26.64 -22.93
N ILE A 587 19.23 -25.50 -23.19
CA ILE A 587 17.87 -25.20 -22.77
C ILE A 587 17.06 -24.91 -24.01
N ASP A 588 15.97 -25.65 -24.19
CA ASP A 588 15.13 -25.55 -25.38
C ASP A 588 13.66 -25.68 -25.02
N ARG A 589 12.77 -25.19 -25.89
CA ARG A 589 11.32 -25.36 -25.72
C ARG A 589 10.91 -26.80 -25.97
N GLU A 590 10.17 -27.38 -25.02
CA GLU A 590 9.39 -28.58 -25.27
C GLU A 590 8.03 -28.20 -25.86
N VAL A 591 7.70 -28.82 -26.97
CA VAL A 591 6.33 -28.77 -27.51
C VAL A 591 5.46 -29.64 -26.61
N VAL A 592 4.65 -29.01 -25.75
CA VAL A 592 3.62 -29.73 -24.99
C VAL A 592 2.52 -30.13 -25.98
N LEU A 593 2.56 -31.35 -26.46
CA LEU A 593 1.42 -31.91 -27.16
C LEU A 593 0.24 -31.92 -26.18
N ASN A 594 -0.79 -31.14 -26.48
CA ASN A 594 -2.06 -31.19 -25.77
C ASN A 594 -2.67 -32.55 -25.91
N VAL A 595 -2.41 -33.46 -24.97
CA VAL A 595 -3.24 -34.66 -24.78
C VAL A 595 -4.50 -34.14 -24.08
N ARG A 596 -5.48 -33.68 -24.87
CA ARG A 596 -6.86 -33.61 -24.41
C ARG A 596 -7.35 -35.08 -24.39
N GLY A 597 -7.36 -35.64 -23.19
CA GLY A 597 -8.18 -36.78 -22.85
C GLY A 597 -9.52 -36.27 -22.35
#